data_295f377c45fde5c323b2562ca51e0bd5
#
_entry.id   295f377c45fde5c323b2562ca51e0bd5
#
_cell.length_a   1.000
_cell.length_b   1.000
_cell.length_c   1.000
_cell.angle_alpha   90.00
_cell.angle_beta   90.00
_cell.angle_gamma   90.00
#
_symmetry.space_group_name_H-M   'P 1'
#
loop_
_entity.id
_entity.type
_entity.pdbx_description
1 polymer ?
#
loop_
_entity_poly.entity_id
_entity_poly.type
_entity_poly.pdbx_seq_one_letter_code
_entity_poly.pdbx_strand_id
1 'polypeptide(L)'
;VPVVPKDGSVSAFELLSDTRIAEAVSDGHKEKPEKLGFGRQQRLLTAGQFTAVFSARRTIRGARFVLHYQACRNEVPAAAAPVARLGLVIPKKQARSAVLRNAIKRQAREVFRHRCRDLPALDIVLRLAQPVASHGKPERAAWCAEIIGLLDQAGRKVRTGMRPAESNP
;
A
#
# COMPACT_ATOMS: atom_id res chain seq x y z
N VAL A 1 -1.38 47.91 -12.83
CA VAL A 1 -0.21 47.10 -12.49
C VAL A 1 -0.70 45.88 -11.72
N PRO A 2 -0.66 44.67 -12.23
CA PRO A 2 -1.11 43.49 -11.50
C PRO A 2 -0.02 43.00 -10.56
N VAL A 3 -0.37 42.85 -9.28
CA VAL A 3 0.47 42.25 -8.25
C VAL A 3 0.40 40.73 -8.41
N VAL A 4 1.55 40.11 -8.63
CA VAL A 4 1.74 38.65 -8.65
C VAL A 4 1.88 38.16 -7.22
N PRO A 5 1.07 37.19 -6.73
CA PRO A 5 1.38 36.48 -5.49
C PRO A 5 2.40 35.37 -5.79
N LYS A 6 3.57 35.46 -5.17
CA LYS A 6 4.50 34.38 -4.94
C LYS A 6 3.88 33.45 -3.87
N ASP A 7 3.92 32.18 -4.14
CA ASP A 7 4.17 31.01 -3.30
C ASP A 7 3.31 29.85 -3.75
N GLY A 8 3.86 29.13 -4.74
CA GLY A 8 3.34 27.86 -5.21
C GLY A 8 3.89 26.70 -4.36
N SER A 9 3.25 26.39 -3.27
CA SER A 9 3.41 25.10 -2.61
C SER A 9 2.10 24.33 -2.74
N VAL A 10 1.95 23.63 -3.85
CA VAL A 10 0.85 22.68 -4.04
C VAL A 10 1.18 21.42 -3.25
N SER A 11 0.44 21.20 -2.17
CA SER A 11 0.52 20.00 -1.37
C SER A 11 0.16 18.77 -2.21
N ALA A 12 0.99 17.73 -2.14
CA ALA A 12 0.78 16.44 -2.80
C ALA A 12 -0.58 15.77 -2.46
N PHE A 13 -1.36 16.37 -1.57
CA PHE A 13 -2.69 15.92 -1.17
C PHE A 13 -3.80 16.47 -2.08
N GLU A 14 -3.59 17.62 -2.72
CA GLU A 14 -4.59 18.23 -3.62
C GLU A 14 -4.70 17.53 -4.97
N LEU A 15 -3.66 16.82 -5.38
CA LEU A 15 -3.67 16.02 -6.61
C LEU A 15 -4.57 14.78 -6.56
N LEU A 16 -5.12 14.45 -5.38
CA LEU A 16 -6.06 13.34 -5.23
C LEU A 16 -7.54 13.77 -5.22
N SER A 17 -7.81 15.07 -5.31
CA SER A 17 -9.17 15.64 -5.25
C SER A 17 -9.68 16.19 -6.58
N ASP A 18 -8.83 16.32 -7.58
CA ASP A 18 -9.26 16.91 -8.86
C ASP A 18 -9.72 15.85 -9.85
N THR A 19 -10.97 15.44 -9.65
CA THR A 19 -11.77 14.70 -10.62
C THR A 19 -12.38 15.70 -11.61
N ARG A 20 -11.58 16.31 -12.44
CA ARG A 20 -12.04 17.09 -13.60
C ARG A 20 -11.17 16.82 -14.82
N ILE A 21 -11.25 15.61 -15.34
CA ILE A 21 -11.06 15.36 -16.76
C ILE A 21 -12.09 14.31 -17.15
N ALA A 22 -13.29 14.77 -17.41
CA ALA A 22 -14.31 13.96 -18.06
C ALA A 22 -15.14 14.88 -18.95
N GLU A 23 -14.65 15.13 -20.15
CA GLU A 23 -15.52 15.41 -21.31
C GLU A 23 -14.72 15.14 -22.58
N ALA A 24 -14.92 13.98 -23.12
CA ALA A 24 -15.10 13.64 -24.54
C ALA A 24 -14.90 12.14 -24.73
N VAL A 25 -15.95 11.42 -24.90
CA VAL A 25 -16.32 10.53 -25.98
C VAL A 25 -17.43 9.61 -25.48
N SER A 26 -18.60 9.80 -26.06
CA SER A 26 -19.77 8.94 -25.95
C SER A 26 -19.46 7.54 -26.47
N ASP A 27 -19.63 6.47 -25.65
CA ASP A 27 -20.51 5.39 -26.05
C ASP A 27 -20.92 4.55 -24.83
N GLY A 28 -22.17 4.16 -24.79
CA GLY A 28 -22.89 3.72 -23.62
C GLY A 28 -22.51 2.34 -23.09
N HIS A 29 -21.52 2.29 -22.21
CA HIS A 29 -21.44 1.29 -21.14
C HIS A 29 -21.18 2.02 -19.83
N LYS A 30 -22.23 2.18 -19.04
CA LYS A 30 -22.08 2.56 -17.62
C LYS A 30 -21.36 1.42 -16.89
N GLU A 31 -20.06 1.34 -17.02
CA GLU A 31 -19.26 0.61 -16.06
C GLU A 31 -19.45 1.29 -14.71
N LYS A 32 -20.22 0.62 -13.85
CA LYS A 32 -20.33 0.93 -12.44
C LYS A 32 -18.89 1.05 -11.92
N PRO A 33 -18.47 2.20 -11.30
CA PRO A 33 -17.11 2.30 -10.77
C PRO A 33 -16.91 1.14 -9.82
N GLU A 34 -16.02 0.22 -10.20
CA GLU A 34 -15.68 -0.93 -9.38
C GLU A 34 -15.23 -0.39 -8.02
N LYS A 35 -16.05 -0.60 -7.01
CA LYS A 35 -15.74 -0.19 -5.65
C LYS A 35 -14.42 -0.85 -5.29
N LEU A 36 -13.33 -0.09 -5.28
CA LEU A 36 -12.02 -0.49 -4.79
C LEU A 36 -12.16 -0.85 -3.30
N GLY A 37 -12.64 -2.06 -3.03
CA GLY A 37 -12.86 -2.55 -1.68
C GLY A 37 -11.59 -3.19 -1.14
N PHE A 38 -11.28 -2.99 0.14
CA PHE A 38 -10.31 -3.79 0.86
C PHE A 38 -11.03 -5.03 1.42
N GLY A 39 -11.26 -6.01 0.55
CA GLY A 39 -12.01 -7.23 0.84
C GLY A 39 -11.27 -8.21 1.76
N ARG A 40 -11.98 -9.28 2.18
CA ARG A 40 -11.40 -10.34 3.01
C ARG A 40 -10.22 -11.03 2.31
N GLN A 41 -10.31 -11.21 1.00
CA GLN A 41 -9.27 -11.84 0.18
C GLN A 41 -7.95 -11.06 0.15
N GLN A 42 -7.99 -9.74 0.36
CA GLN A 42 -6.82 -8.86 0.41
C GLN A 42 -6.20 -8.73 1.80
N ARG A 43 -6.63 -9.54 2.77
CA ARG A 43 -6.15 -9.47 4.15
C ARG A 43 -5.47 -10.76 4.56
N LEU A 44 -4.37 -10.63 5.31
CA LEU A 44 -3.84 -11.74 6.10
C LEU A 44 -4.69 -11.88 7.35
N LEU A 45 -5.26 -13.05 7.59
CA LEU A 45 -6.26 -13.29 8.64
C LEU A 45 -5.75 -14.21 9.75
N THR A 46 -4.86 -15.14 9.43
CA THR A 46 -4.41 -16.18 10.37
C THR A 46 -2.98 -15.95 10.84
N ALA A 47 -2.69 -16.38 12.07
CA ALA A 47 -1.34 -16.30 12.64
C ALA A 47 -0.30 -17.01 11.74
N GLY A 48 -0.67 -18.14 11.15
CA GLY A 48 0.19 -18.89 10.23
C GLY A 48 0.60 -18.08 9.00
N GLN A 49 -0.33 -17.28 8.43
CA GLN A 49 -0.01 -16.40 7.30
C GLN A 49 1.02 -15.32 7.69
N PHE A 50 0.88 -14.72 8.88
CA PHE A 50 1.86 -13.75 9.38
C PHE A 50 3.23 -14.41 9.61
N THR A 51 3.24 -15.60 10.24
CA THR A 51 4.47 -16.36 10.49
C THR A 51 5.18 -16.69 9.17
N ALA A 52 4.46 -17.13 8.16
CA ALA A 52 5.02 -17.43 6.84
C ALA A 52 5.73 -16.21 6.23
N VAL A 53 5.09 -15.03 6.28
CA VAL A 53 5.70 -13.79 5.77
C VAL A 53 6.95 -13.41 6.58
N PHE A 54 6.94 -13.56 7.90
CA PHE A 54 8.13 -13.30 8.72
C PHE A 54 9.26 -14.30 8.47
N SER A 55 8.93 -15.57 8.27
CA SER A 55 9.91 -16.64 7.99
C SER A 55 10.62 -16.46 6.66
N ALA A 56 10.00 -15.78 5.69
CA ALA A 56 10.63 -15.45 4.41
C ALA A 56 11.83 -14.50 4.55
N ARG A 57 11.99 -13.82 5.70
CA ARG A 57 13.08 -12.88 6.03
C ARG A 57 13.34 -11.78 5.00
N ARG A 58 12.42 -11.56 4.08
CA ARG A 58 12.49 -10.47 3.09
C ARG A 58 11.90 -9.21 3.69
N THR A 59 12.73 -8.20 3.88
CA THR A 59 12.31 -6.95 4.53
C THR A 59 12.77 -5.73 3.76
N ILE A 60 11.96 -4.67 3.85
CA ILE A 60 12.32 -3.33 3.38
C ILE A 60 12.07 -2.40 4.56
N ARG A 61 13.07 -1.59 4.90
CA ARG A 61 13.01 -0.66 6.03
C ARG A 61 12.78 0.76 5.53
N GLY A 62 11.78 1.42 6.10
CA GLY A 62 11.53 2.85 5.98
C GLY A 62 11.93 3.59 7.25
N ALA A 63 11.55 4.85 7.35
CA ALA A 63 11.83 5.70 8.50
C ALA A 63 11.05 5.27 9.75
N ARG A 64 9.77 4.94 9.57
CA ARG A 64 8.87 4.53 10.67
C ARG A 64 8.35 3.13 10.52
N PHE A 65 8.23 2.63 9.29
CA PHE A 65 7.65 1.34 8.98
C PHE A 65 8.70 0.35 8.50
N VAL A 66 8.46 -0.91 8.78
CA VAL A 66 9.17 -2.03 8.17
C VAL A 66 8.14 -2.87 7.44
N LEU A 67 8.40 -3.14 6.18
CA LEU A 67 7.58 -3.98 5.34
C LEU A 67 8.26 -5.34 5.19
N HIS A 68 7.57 -6.40 5.63
CA HIS A 68 7.95 -7.78 5.37
C HIS A 68 7.12 -8.28 4.20
N TYR A 69 7.71 -9.08 3.30
CA TYR A 69 6.99 -9.57 2.14
C TYR A 69 7.42 -10.96 1.73
N GLN A 70 6.50 -11.67 1.11
CA GLN A 70 6.70 -12.98 0.52
C GLN A 70 5.94 -13.05 -0.80
N ALA A 71 6.51 -13.66 -1.83
CA ALA A 71 5.75 -14.00 -3.03
C ALA A 71 4.61 -14.94 -2.63
N CYS A 72 3.41 -14.66 -3.07
CA CYS A 72 2.25 -15.49 -2.76
C CYS A 72 2.47 -16.86 -3.42
N ARG A 73 2.70 -17.87 -2.61
CA ARG A 73 2.71 -19.28 -3.05
C ARG A 73 1.30 -19.87 -3.01
N ASN A 74 0.29 -19.04 -3.22
CA ASN A 74 -1.05 -19.56 -3.15
C ASN A 74 -1.26 -20.57 -4.26
N GLU A 75 -1.53 -21.78 -3.85
CA GLU A 75 -2.44 -22.68 -4.53
C GLU A 75 -3.82 -21.99 -4.56
N VAL A 76 -3.93 -20.93 -5.34
CA VAL A 76 -5.23 -20.34 -5.65
C VAL A 76 -5.87 -21.32 -6.61
N PRO A 77 -7.12 -21.77 -6.37
CA PRO A 77 -7.86 -22.50 -7.39
C PRO A 77 -7.73 -21.74 -8.71
N ALA A 78 -7.48 -22.43 -9.80
CA ALA A 78 -7.17 -21.89 -11.13
C ALA A 78 -8.13 -20.79 -11.66
N ALA A 79 -9.23 -20.54 -10.95
CA ALA A 79 -10.27 -19.57 -11.29
C ALA A 79 -10.11 -18.17 -10.64
N ALA A 80 -9.18 -17.94 -9.71
CA ALA A 80 -9.03 -16.64 -9.05
C ALA A 80 -7.65 -16.06 -9.29
N ALA A 81 -7.59 -14.86 -9.88
CA ALA A 81 -6.34 -14.14 -10.07
C ALA A 81 -5.61 -13.95 -8.72
N PRO A 82 -4.30 -14.22 -8.65
CA PRO A 82 -3.54 -14.06 -7.44
C PRO A 82 -3.50 -12.58 -7.03
N VAL A 83 -4.04 -12.26 -5.86
CA VAL A 83 -4.18 -10.88 -5.35
C VAL A 83 -3.17 -10.63 -4.23
N ALA A 84 -2.59 -9.43 -4.21
CA ALA A 84 -1.75 -9.01 -3.08
C ALA A 84 -2.58 -8.95 -1.78
N ARG A 85 -2.00 -9.41 -0.65
CA ARG A 85 -2.65 -9.41 0.66
C ARG A 85 -1.84 -8.60 1.68
N LEU A 86 -2.55 -7.87 2.54
CA LEU A 86 -1.95 -7.00 3.55
C LEU A 86 -2.30 -7.46 4.97
N GLY A 87 -1.27 -7.61 5.79
CA GLY A 87 -1.33 -7.70 7.25
C GLY A 87 -0.76 -6.44 7.91
N LEU A 88 -1.30 -6.04 9.05
CA LEU A 88 -0.87 -4.85 9.79
C LEU A 88 -0.49 -5.20 11.22
N VAL A 89 0.72 -4.81 11.64
CA VAL A 89 1.23 -4.97 13.00
C VAL A 89 1.60 -3.61 13.56
N ILE A 90 0.73 -3.08 14.44
CA ILE A 90 0.94 -1.78 15.11
C ILE A 90 1.05 -2.02 16.62
N PRO A 91 2.28 -2.18 17.15
CA PRO A 91 2.48 -2.46 18.57
C PRO A 91 2.06 -1.29 19.47
N LYS A 92 1.47 -1.60 20.63
CA LYS A 92 1.11 -0.59 21.63
C LYS A 92 2.34 0.24 22.09
N LYS A 93 3.52 -0.37 22.14
CA LYS A 93 4.77 0.30 22.48
C LYS A 93 5.10 1.45 21.53
N GLN A 94 4.79 1.30 20.23
CA GLN A 94 5.11 2.30 19.19
C GLN A 94 3.99 3.33 18.98
N ALA A 95 2.74 2.99 19.30
CA ALA A 95 1.60 3.89 19.23
C ALA A 95 0.68 3.62 20.44
N ARG A 96 0.80 4.43 21.49
CA ARG A 96 0.09 4.20 22.78
C ARG A 96 -1.41 4.34 22.63
N SER A 97 -1.88 5.40 21.97
CA SER A 97 -3.31 5.68 21.79
C SER A 97 -3.97 4.68 20.82
N ALA A 98 -5.16 4.20 21.16
CA ALA A 98 -5.98 3.37 20.27
C ALA A 98 -6.41 4.14 19.01
N VAL A 99 -6.73 5.43 19.18
CA VAL A 99 -7.10 6.34 18.08
C VAL A 99 -5.95 6.42 17.07
N LEU A 100 -4.72 6.62 17.56
CA LEU A 100 -3.53 6.69 16.73
C LEU A 100 -3.30 5.37 15.97
N ARG A 101 -3.39 4.22 16.65
CA ARG A 101 -3.26 2.92 15.99
C ARG A 101 -4.30 2.70 14.90
N ASN A 102 -5.54 3.13 15.15
CA ASN A 102 -6.62 3.03 14.16
C ASN A 102 -6.39 3.99 12.99
N ALA A 103 -5.90 5.21 13.23
CA ALA A 103 -5.55 6.16 12.18
C ALA A 103 -4.47 5.57 11.24
N ILE A 104 -3.39 5.01 11.81
CA ILE A 104 -2.33 4.36 11.03
C ILE A 104 -2.89 3.18 10.21
N LYS A 105 -3.71 2.32 10.84
CA LYS A 105 -4.32 1.18 10.13
C LYS A 105 -5.24 1.63 8.99
N ARG A 106 -6.03 2.68 9.18
CA ARG A 106 -6.89 3.23 8.12
C ARG A 106 -6.05 3.74 6.97
N GLN A 107 -5.00 4.52 7.28
CA GLN A 107 -4.12 5.07 6.26
C GLN A 107 -3.41 3.98 5.45
N ALA A 108 -2.88 2.97 6.12
CA ALA A 108 -2.21 1.85 5.46
C ALA A 108 -3.16 1.06 4.54
N ARG A 109 -4.41 0.83 4.97
CA ARG A 109 -5.42 0.16 4.14
C ARG A 109 -5.82 0.99 2.93
N GLU A 110 -5.94 2.30 3.12
CA GLU A 110 -6.30 3.22 2.04
C GLU A 110 -5.22 3.24 0.96
N VAL A 111 -3.96 3.42 1.35
CA VAL A 111 -2.82 3.36 0.42
C VAL A 111 -2.77 2.02 -0.30
N PHE A 112 -2.92 0.92 0.43
CA PHE A 112 -2.89 -0.42 -0.15
C PHE A 112 -4.04 -0.64 -1.14
N ARG A 113 -5.25 -0.17 -0.83
CA ARG A 113 -6.43 -0.26 -1.69
C ARG A 113 -6.18 0.34 -3.08
N HIS A 114 -5.48 1.46 -3.13
CA HIS A 114 -5.14 2.14 -4.39
C HIS A 114 -3.98 1.48 -5.14
N ARG A 115 -3.09 0.79 -4.42
CA ARG A 115 -1.87 0.21 -5.02
C ARG A 115 -1.94 -1.29 -5.26
N CYS A 116 -2.91 -1.99 -4.69
CA CYS A 116 -2.95 -3.46 -4.75
C CYS A 116 -3.08 -4.02 -6.17
N ARG A 117 -3.65 -3.26 -7.12
CA ARG A 117 -3.77 -3.66 -8.53
C ARG A 117 -2.42 -3.66 -9.26
N ASP A 118 -1.53 -2.75 -8.87
CA ASP A 118 -0.21 -2.58 -9.47
C ASP A 118 0.83 -3.55 -8.87
N LEU A 119 0.47 -4.23 -7.78
CA LEU A 119 1.35 -5.15 -7.09
C LEU A 119 1.21 -6.57 -7.66
N PRO A 120 2.32 -7.29 -7.81
CA PRO A 120 2.24 -8.74 -8.06
C PRO A 120 1.59 -9.45 -6.87
N ALA A 121 1.26 -10.73 -7.02
CA ALA A 121 0.74 -11.55 -5.95
C ALA A 121 1.73 -11.65 -4.78
N LEU A 122 1.49 -10.88 -3.73
CA LEU A 122 2.36 -10.73 -2.56
C LEU A 122 1.60 -10.83 -1.26
N ASP A 123 2.15 -11.54 -0.32
CA ASP A 123 1.79 -11.43 1.09
C ASP A 123 2.70 -10.39 1.74
N ILE A 124 2.08 -9.37 2.31
CA ILE A 124 2.77 -8.20 2.87
C ILE A 124 2.36 -8.02 4.32
N VAL A 125 3.32 -7.84 5.21
CA VAL A 125 3.09 -7.39 6.59
C VAL A 125 3.77 -6.05 6.79
N LEU A 126 2.98 -5.00 7.00
CA LEU A 126 3.47 -3.68 7.36
C LEU A 126 3.49 -3.57 8.89
N ARG A 127 4.69 -3.39 9.45
CA ARG A 127 4.92 -3.24 10.89
C ARG A 127 5.38 -1.82 11.21
N LEU A 128 4.76 -1.20 12.23
CA LEU A 128 5.28 0.05 12.80
C LEU A 128 6.51 -0.28 13.67
N ALA A 129 7.68 0.26 13.31
CA ALA A 129 8.95 0.01 13.96
C ALA A 129 9.42 1.15 14.87
N GLN A 130 9.08 2.40 14.53
CA GLN A 130 9.44 3.57 15.31
C GLN A 130 8.24 4.17 16.05
N PRO A 131 8.45 4.81 17.21
CA PRO A 131 7.39 5.46 17.96
C PRO A 131 6.73 6.58 17.15
N VAL A 132 5.41 6.68 17.27
CA VAL A 132 4.59 7.76 16.71
C VAL A 132 3.74 8.32 17.82
N ALA A 133 3.81 9.65 18.03
CA ALA A 133 3.11 10.34 19.11
C ALA A 133 1.85 11.07 18.62
N SER A 134 1.83 11.54 17.37
CA SER A 134 0.76 12.35 16.80
C SER A 134 0.23 11.81 15.47
N HIS A 135 -0.90 12.35 15.03
CA HIS A 135 -1.58 11.92 13.80
C HIS A 135 -2.21 13.09 13.04
N GLY A 136 -1.57 14.25 13.04
CA GLY A 136 -1.99 15.41 12.27
C GLY A 136 -1.95 15.17 10.75
N LYS A 137 -2.37 16.17 9.98
CA LYS A 137 -2.33 16.10 8.50
C LYS A 137 -0.91 15.83 7.96
N PRO A 138 0.14 16.56 8.42
CA PRO A 138 1.49 16.34 7.90
C PRO A 138 2.03 14.94 8.20
N GLU A 139 1.75 14.40 9.41
CA GLU A 139 2.18 13.04 9.74
C GLU A 139 1.51 12.00 8.88
N ARG A 140 0.22 12.15 8.61
CA ARG A 140 -0.53 11.22 7.74
C ARG A 140 0.02 11.24 6.31
N ALA A 141 0.33 12.42 5.77
CA ALA A 141 0.95 12.55 4.45
C ALA A 141 2.30 11.85 4.40
N ALA A 142 3.15 12.04 5.43
CA ALA A 142 4.43 11.36 5.55
C ALA A 142 4.29 9.83 5.61
N TRP A 143 3.29 9.32 6.36
CA TRP A 143 3.03 7.86 6.39
C TRP A 143 2.58 7.33 5.04
N CYS A 144 1.71 8.06 4.33
CA CYS A 144 1.28 7.68 2.99
C CYS A 144 2.48 7.56 2.04
N ALA A 145 3.31 8.60 1.97
CA ALA A 145 4.47 8.63 1.10
C ALA A 145 5.44 7.48 1.41
N GLU A 146 5.70 7.24 2.70
CA GLU A 146 6.56 6.14 3.13
C GLU A 146 5.99 4.77 2.76
N ILE A 147 4.69 4.53 3.03
CA ILE A 147 4.04 3.26 2.73
C ILE A 147 4.00 3.01 1.22
N ILE A 148 3.69 4.02 0.42
CA ILE A 148 3.73 3.93 -1.06
C ILE A 148 5.13 3.50 -1.51
N GLY A 149 6.17 4.19 -1.05
CA GLY A 149 7.56 3.87 -1.41
C GLY A 149 7.96 2.45 -1.05
N LEU A 150 7.52 1.95 0.13
CA LEU A 150 7.78 0.58 0.57
C LEU A 150 7.06 -0.46 -0.31
N LEU A 151 5.79 -0.22 -0.66
CA LEU A 151 5.02 -1.10 -1.54
C LEU A 151 5.61 -1.17 -2.95
N ASP A 152 5.98 -0.02 -3.51
CA ASP A 152 6.60 0.05 -4.84
C ASP A 152 7.95 -0.68 -4.87
N GLN A 153 8.76 -0.55 -3.82
CA GLN A 153 10.02 -1.28 -3.69
C GLN A 153 9.79 -2.80 -3.59
N ALA A 154 8.78 -3.24 -2.82
CA ALA A 154 8.45 -4.66 -2.72
C ALA A 154 8.02 -5.22 -4.08
N GLY A 155 7.14 -4.52 -4.79
CA GLY A 155 6.69 -4.90 -6.12
C GLY A 155 7.84 -5.01 -7.12
N ARG A 156 8.79 -4.05 -7.11
CA ARG A 156 9.99 -4.10 -7.95
C ARG A 156 10.88 -5.31 -7.64
N LYS A 157 11.20 -5.51 -6.35
CA LYS A 157 12.08 -6.62 -5.93
C LYS A 157 11.53 -7.99 -6.30
N VAL A 158 10.22 -8.18 -6.26
CA VAL A 158 9.61 -9.45 -6.63
C VAL A 158 9.58 -9.62 -8.14
N ARG A 159 9.26 -8.58 -8.91
CA ARG A 159 9.33 -8.64 -10.38
C ARG A 159 10.73 -8.94 -10.88
N THR A 160 11.75 -8.34 -10.28
CA THR A 160 13.16 -8.61 -10.63
C THR A 160 13.59 -10.03 -10.24
N GLY A 161 13.11 -10.53 -9.09
CA GLY A 161 13.43 -11.90 -8.65
C GLY A 161 12.61 -13.00 -9.35
N MET A 162 11.58 -12.66 -10.11
CA MET A 162 10.79 -13.59 -10.93
C MET A 162 11.25 -13.68 -12.38
N ARG A 163 12.26 -12.90 -12.81
CA ARG A 163 12.85 -13.13 -14.14
C ARG A 163 13.43 -14.56 -14.16
N PRO A 164 12.98 -15.44 -15.07
CA PRO A 164 13.67 -16.71 -15.29
C PRO A 164 15.12 -16.38 -15.62
N ALA A 165 16.04 -17.16 -15.07
CA ALA A 165 17.43 -17.11 -15.53
C ALA A 165 17.34 -17.34 -17.05
N GLU A 166 17.61 -16.29 -17.84
CA GLU A 166 17.81 -16.43 -19.27
C GLU A 166 18.93 -17.44 -19.40
N SER A 167 18.59 -18.59 -19.94
CA SER A 167 19.55 -19.60 -20.37
C SER A 167 20.58 -18.90 -21.24
N ASN A 168 21.77 -18.76 -20.69
CA ASN A 168 22.95 -18.37 -21.48
C ASN A 168 23.23 -19.49 -22.48
N PRO A 169 23.37 -19.19 -23.80
CA PRO A 169 23.69 -20.16 -24.82
C PRO A 169 25.11 -20.71 -24.68
#